data_1cf810ad6565eb7281b0a4cba8d9ea4c
#
_entry.id   1cf810ad6565eb7281b0a4cba8d9ea4c
#
_cell.length_a   1.000
_cell.length_b   1.000
_cell.length_c   1.000
_cell.angle_alpha   90.00
_cell.angle_beta   90.00
_cell.angle_gamma   90.00
#
_symmetry.space_group_name_H-M   'P 1'
#
loop_
_entity.id
_entity.type
_entity.pdbx_description
1 polymer ?
#
loop_
_entity_poly.entity_id
_entity_poly.type
_entity_poly.pdbx_seq_one_letter_code
_entity_poly.pdbx_strand_id
1 'polypeptide(L)'
;MGYRSLQDCVRDLEKSSHLIRYSDPVDARLEAAEIQRRVYLSGGPAILFDNVINCRFPIVSNLFGQLDRARYIFRDTFENVQRAIQLKMRPEQALKHPLKYWRAPFIAWQMQPKHVRSGSVMKNKATLSDLPQIQSWPDDGGPFVTLPQVYSEDAASPGLMKSNMGMYRVQLAGNEYKPDREIGLHYQIHRGIGVHHRHAIDAGQPFRVAVFVGGNPAMTVAAVMPLPEGMSELTFAGALAGHRIPMIRQSETMALYADADFCIVGTIDPDRLLPEGPFGDHLGYYSLQHDFPVLNVEAVYHRDNAIWPFTVVGRPPQEDTVFGELIHELTGPVIPTVLPGIKAVNAVDAAGVHPLLLAIGSERYVPYRSTTAPQELLTQANAVLGQGQMSLAKYLWIIDEACDKQLDIEDIEAFLIRCLERVDWKRDLHFQTQTTIDTLDYSGTGFNLGSKVVIAAAGPSQRKLPTAVGAVDADLRLPDGFSNPSVCLPGVLAINSPAWSSDVEASRGRVESFCSSYSKQDPINQFPLIVLVDDAEFTARTLNNFLWVTFTRSNPATDVYGIGSSIEHKHWGCAGSLVIDARIKSHHAPPLIEDPTITSKVDAIASRGTPISRYL
;
A
#
# COMPACT_ATOMS: atom_id res chain seq x y z
N MET A 1 -19.23 -19.14 -12.59
CA MET A 1 -19.54 -17.70 -12.68
C MET A 1 -19.23 -17.09 -11.34
N GLY A 2 -18.60 -15.92 -11.30
CA GLY A 2 -18.37 -15.19 -10.05
C GLY A 2 -19.68 -14.77 -9.36
N TYR A 3 -19.56 -14.28 -8.14
CA TYR A 3 -20.69 -13.83 -7.33
C TYR A 3 -21.44 -12.66 -7.99
N ARG A 4 -22.70 -12.46 -7.63
CA ARG A 4 -23.46 -11.31 -8.06
C ARG A 4 -23.56 -10.22 -6.99
N SER A 5 -23.40 -10.59 -5.73
CA SER A 5 -23.51 -9.70 -4.59
C SER A 5 -22.56 -10.11 -3.48
N LEU A 6 -22.33 -9.20 -2.53
CA LEU A 6 -21.58 -9.49 -1.31
C LEU A 6 -22.28 -10.58 -0.46
N GLN A 7 -23.63 -10.58 -0.44
CA GLN A 7 -24.41 -11.59 0.27
C GLN A 7 -24.18 -13.00 -0.27
N ASP A 8 -24.01 -13.14 -1.60
CA ASP A 8 -23.71 -14.45 -2.21
C ASP A 8 -22.30 -14.91 -1.81
N CYS A 9 -21.33 -14.01 -1.81
CA CYS A 9 -19.97 -14.27 -1.37
C CYS A 9 -19.93 -14.68 0.11
N VAL A 10 -20.54 -13.90 1.00
CA VAL A 10 -20.59 -14.17 2.43
C VAL A 10 -21.22 -15.54 2.71
N ARG A 11 -22.35 -15.88 2.08
CA ARG A 11 -23.00 -17.19 2.22
C ARG A 11 -22.13 -18.35 1.75
N ASP A 12 -21.37 -18.17 0.68
CA ASP A 12 -20.48 -19.22 0.16
C ASP A 12 -19.27 -19.41 1.08
N LEU A 13 -18.65 -18.32 1.54
CA LEU A 13 -17.55 -18.35 2.49
C LEU A 13 -17.96 -18.99 3.83
N GLU A 14 -19.17 -18.70 4.33
CA GLU A 14 -19.71 -19.32 5.55
C GLU A 14 -19.89 -20.83 5.37
N LYS A 15 -20.48 -21.28 4.24
CA LYS A 15 -20.65 -22.70 3.92
C LYS A 15 -19.33 -23.45 3.73
N SER A 16 -18.31 -22.79 3.23
CA SER A 16 -16.98 -23.38 2.99
C SER A 16 -16.01 -23.21 4.15
N SER A 17 -16.48 -22.74 5.31
CA SER A 17 -15.68 -22.49 6.52
C SER A 17 -14.56 -21.45 6.36
N HIS A 18 -14.68 -20.58 5.34
CA HIS A 18 -13.81 -19.43 5.15
C HIS A 18 -14.30 -18.18 5.88
N LEU A 19 -15.48 -18.23 6.50
CA LEU A 19 -16.09 -17.15 7.27
C LEU A 19 -16.73 -17.69 8.54
N ILE A 20 -16.58 -16.94 9.63
CA ILE A 20 -17.31 -17.17 10.88
C ILE A 20 -18.28 -16.02 11.13
N ARG A 21 -19.39 -16.37 11.81
CA ARG A 21 -20.38 -15.40 12.26
C ARG A 21 -20.14 -15.08 13.73
N TYR A 22 -20.13 -13.79 14.05
CA TYR A 22 -20.06 -13.29 15.42
C TYR A 22 -21.35 -12.52 15.75
N SER A 23 -22.17 -13.08 16.67
CA SER A 23 -23.51 -12.59 16.98
C SER A 23 -23.61 -11.90 18.35
N ASP A 24 -22.54 -11.91 19.15
CA ASP A 24 -22.49 -11.07 20.35
C ASP A 24 -22.48 -9.59 19.95
N PRO A 25 -23.05 -8.70 20.78
CA PRO A 25 -22.99 -7.27 20.51
C PRO A 25 -21.54 -6.78 20.37
N VAL A 26 -21.23 -6.06 19.29
CA VAL A 26 -19.91 -5.49 19.01
C VAL A 26 -20.01 -4.01 18.72
N ASP A 27 -19.09 -3.23 19.27
CA ASP A 27 -18.97 -1.81 18.96
C ASP A 27 -18.18 -1.63 17.66
N ALA A 28 -18.74 -0.85 16.72
CA ALA A 28 -18.05 -0.46 15.49
C ALA A 28 -16.83 0.45 15.78
N ARG A 29 -16.84 1.12 16.92
CA ARG A 29 -15.72 1.93 17.38
C ARG A 29 -14.71 1.06 18.11
N LEU A 30 -13.53 0.89 17.51
CA LEU A 30 -12.34 0.21 18.02
C LEU A 30 -12.50 -1.31 18.24
N GLU A 31 -13.61 -1.83 18.81
CA GLU A 31 -13.75 -3.23 19.17
C GLU A 31 -13.77 -4.17 17.95
N ALA A 32 -14.60 -3.84 16.96
CA ALA A 32 -14.65 -4.62 15.71
C ALA A 32 -13.29 -4.62 15.00
N ALA A 33 -12.57 -3.51 15.05
CA ALA A 33 -11.25 -3.35 14.48
C ALA A 33 -10.19 -4.18 15.22
N GLU A 34 -10.20 -4.18 16.56
CA GLU A 34 -9.29 -4.99 17.37
C GLU A 34 -9.50 -6.49 17.13
N ILE A 35 -10.77 -6.94 17.09
CA ILE A 35 -11.10 -8.34 16.75
C ILE A 35 -10.56 -8.68 15.35
N GLN A 36 -10.79 -7.81 14.37
CA GLN A 36 -10.32 -8.03 12.98
C GLN A 36 -8.80 -8.18 12.93
N ARG A 37 -8.03 -7.26 13.56
CA ARG A 37 -6.56 -7.31 13.57
C ARG A 37 -6.03 -8.64 14.13
N ARG A 38 -6.56 -9.09 15.27
CA ARG A 38 -6.14 -10.36 15.89
C ARG A 38 -6.46 -11.55 15.01
N VAL A 39 -7.68 -11.61 14.48
CA VAL A 39 -8.09 -12.70 13.58
C VAL A 39 -7.24 -12.71 12.31
N TYR A 40 -6.92 -11.55 11.75
CA TYR A 40 -5.99 -11.44 10.62
C TYR A 40 -4.60 -11.98 10.97
N LEU A 41 -3.99 -11.50 12.06
CA LEU A 41 -2.64 -11.90 12.49
C LEU A 41 -2.52 -13.38 12.81
N SER A 42 -3.61 -14.00 13.28
CA SER A 42 -3.67 -15.46 13.53
C SER A 42 -3.94 -16.29 12.27
N GLY A 43 -4.02 -15.65 11.09
CA GLY A 43 -4.39 -16.33 9.84
C GLY A 43 -5.84 -16.83 9.82
N GLY A 44 -6.74 -16.17 10.55
CA GLY A 44 -8.12 -16.57 10.71
C GLY A 44 -9.05 -16.30 9.51
N PRO A 45 -10.32 -16.72 9.60
CA PRO A 45 -11.32 -16.57 8.55
C PRO A 45 -11.82 -15.12 8.42
N ALA A 46 -12.66 -14.85 7.41
CA ALA A 46 -13.48 -13.65 7.37
C ALA A 46 -14.48 -13.66 8.55
N ILE A 47 -14.92 -12.48 8.98
CA ILE A 47 -15.82 -12.34 10.13
C ILE A 47 -17.05 -11.54 9.69
N LEU A 48 -18.24 -12.11 9.90
CA LEU A 48 -19.50 -11.40 9.78
C LEU A 48 -20.00 -11.05 11.19
N PHE A 49 -20.03 -9.77 11.54
CA PHE A 49 -20.65 -9.27 12.75
C PHE A 49 -22.10 -8.91 12.44
N ASP A 50 -23.05 -9.66 12.95
CA ASP A 50 -24.47 -9.47 12.64
C ASP A 50 -25.23 -8.68 13.72
N ASN A 51 -24.57 -8.32 14.82
CA ASN A 51 -25.13 -7.56 15.94
C ASN A 51 -24.24 -6.36 16.29
N VAL A 52 -24.29 -5.30 15.47
CA VAL A 52 -23.52 -4.08 15.68
C VAL A 52 -24.30 -3.12 16.56
N ILE A 53 -23.67 -2.67 17.65
CA ILE A 53 -24.29 -1.74 18.61
C ILE A 53 -24.70 -0.45 17.90
N ASN A 54 -25.96 -0.03 18.10
CA ASN A 54 -26.54 1.18 17.50
C ASN A 54 -26.55 1.22 15.96
N CYS A 55 -26.41 0.07 15.29
CA CYS A 55 -26.48 0.00 13.84
C CYS A 55 -27.31 -1.20 13.40
N ARG A 56 -28.24 -0.96 12.44
CA ARG A 56 -29.08 -2.04 11.89
C ARG A 56 -28.39 -2.89 10.82
N PHE A 57 -27.25 -2.46 10.33
CA PHE A 57 -26.55 -3.13 9.25
C PHE A 57 -25.45 -4.05 9.82
N PRO A 58 -25.39 -5.32 9.39
CA PRO A 58 -24.26 -6.18 9.66
C PRO A 58 -23.00 -5.64 8.96
N ILE A 59 -21.84 -5.89 9.57
CA ILE A 59 -20.55 -5.55 9.00
C ILE A 59 -19.73 -6.82 8.75
N VAL A 60 -18.91 -6.83 7.71
CA VAL A 60 -18.04 -7.97 7.38
C VAL A 60 -16.61 -7.48 7.18
N SER A 61 -15.65 -8.24 7.70
CA SER A 61 -14.24 -7.90 7.62
C SER A 61 -13.37 -9.11 7.32
N ASN A 62 -12.10 -8.85 7.03
CA ASN A 62 -11.10 -9.87 6.72
C ASN A 62 -11.50 -10.75 5.52
N LEU A 63 -12.27 -10.20 4.58
CA LEU A 63 -12.69 -10.93 3.38
C LEU A 63 -11.51 -11.37 2.52
N PHE A 64 -10.53 -10.49 2.38
CA PHE A 64 -9.33 -10.69 1.56
C PHE A 64 -8.08 -10.99 2.38
N GLY A 65 -8.17 -11.13 3.70
CA GLY A 65 -7.03 -11.24 4.61
C GLY A 65 -6.17 -12.50 4.49
N GLN A 66 -6.43 -13.36 3.52
CA GLN A 66 -5.59 -14.50 3.14
C GLN A 66 -5.64 -14.70 1.63
N LEU A 67 -4.48 -14.94 1.01
CA LEU A 67 -4.38 -15.12 -0.44
C LEU A 67 -5.21 -16.31 -0.95
N ASP A 68 -5.22 -17.43 -0.22
CA ASP A 68 -6.02 -18.60 -0.58
C ASP A 68 -7.53 -18.31 -0.54
N ARG A 69 -7.99 -17.51 0.41
CA ARG A 69 -9.39 -17.06 0.45
C ARG A 69 -9.70 -16.07 -0.68
N ALA A 70 -8.79 -15.15 -0.99
CA ALA A 70 -8.94 -14.25 -2.13
C ALA A 70 -9.00 -15.03 -3.45
N ARG A 71 -8.14 -16.03 -3.65
CA ARG A 71 -8.20 -16.96 -4.79
C ARG A 71 -9.49 -17.78 -4.79
N TYR A 72 -9.97 -18.24 -3.64
CA TYR A 72 -11.25 -18.94 -3.53
C TYR A 72 -12.43 -18.06 -3.95
N ILE A 73 -12.44 -16.79 -3.57
CA ILE A 73 -13.46 -15.82 -3.99
C ILE A 73 -13.51 -15.72 -5.53
N PHE A 74 -12.38 -15.71 -6.20
CA PHE A 74 -12.27 -15.57 -7.65
C PHE A 74 -11.96 -16.87 -8.39
N ARG A 75 -12.11 -18.06 -7.77
CA ARG A 75 -11.75 -19.37 -8.32
C ARG A 75 -12.27 -19.66 -9.73
N ASP A 76 -13.44 -19.13 -10.07
CA ASP A 76 -14.07 -19.34 -11.39
C ASP A 76 -13.55 -18.41 -12.49
N THR A 77 -12.90 -17.30 -12.13
CA THR A 77 -12.62 -16.18 -13.04
C THR A 77 -11.15 -15.76 -13.08
N PHE A 78 -10.40 -15.96 -12.01
CA PHE A 78 -9.03 -15.50 -11.87
C PHE A 78 -8.10 -15.95 -13.02
N GLU A 79 -8.12 -17.22 -13.35
CA GLU A 79 -7.32 -17.78 -14.44
C GLU A 79 -7.69 -17.18 -15.82
N ASN A 80 -8.98 -16.86 -16.02
CA ASN A 80 -9.43 -16.21 -17.25
C ASN A 80 -8.91 -14.77 -17.35
N VAL A 81 -8.83 -14.05 -16.23
CA VAL A 81 -8.27 -12.69 -16.17
C VAL A 81 -6.77 -12.75 -16.48
N GLN A 82 -6.01 -13.65 -15.87
CA GLN A 82 -4.59 -13.86 -16.18
C GLN A 82 -4.38 -14.14 -17.67
N ARG A 83 -5.19 -15.02 -18.26
CA ARG A 83 -5.13 -15.31 -19.72
C ARG A 83 -5.45 -14.08 -20.57
N ALA A 84 -6.42 -13.26 -20.18
CA ALA A 84 -6.76 -12.02 -20.87
C ALA A 84 -5.61 -11.01 -20.85
N ILE A 85 -4.95 -10.86 -19.70
CA ILE A 85 -3.76 -10.01 -19.54
C ILE A 85 -2.62 -10.54 -20.43
N GLN A 86 -2.33 -11.84 -20.39
CA GLN A 86 -1.30 -12.47 -21.26
C GLN A 86 -1.60 -12.25 -22.75
N LEU A 87 -2.86 -12.35 -23.16
CA LEU A 87 -3.27 -12.14 -24.54
C LEU A 87 -3.10 -10.68 -24.98
N LYS A 88 -3.38 -9.72 -24.10
CA LYS A 88 -3.13 -8.29 -24.37
C LYS A 88 -1.65 -8.01 -24.61
N MET A 89 -0.76 -8.69 -23.87
CA MET A 89 0.69 -8.54 -24.01
C MET A 89 1.25 -9.22 -25.25
N ARG A 90 0.71 -10.39 -25.61
CA ARG A 90 1.19 -11.24 -26.71
C ARG A 90 0.01 -11.72 -27.57
N PRO A 91 -0.58 -10.84 -28.40
CA PRO A 91 -1.76 -11.17 -29.20
C PRO A 91 -1.54 -12.37 -30.12
N GLU A 92 -0.29 -12.62 -30.56
CA GLU A 92 0.08 -13.77 -31.39
C GLU A 92 -0.17 -15.12 -30.72
N GLN A 93 -0.26 -15.17 -29.41
CA GLN A 93 -0.58 -16.40 -28.68
C GLN A 93 -2.00 -16.92 -28.97
N ALA A 94 -2.94 -16.02 -29.30
CA ALA A 94 -4.28 -16.45 -29.72
C ALA A 94 -4.25 -17.29 -31.00
N LEU A 95 -3.36 -16.95 -31.95
CA LEU A 95 -3.20 -17.68 -33.19
C LEU A 95 -2.46 -19.01 -32.99
N LYS A 96 -1.47 -19.04 -32.09
CA LYS A 96 -0.68 -20.23 -31.77
C LYS A 96 -1.46 -21.27 -30.93
N HIS A 97 -2.34 -20.80 -30.06
CA HIS A 97 -3.09 -21.64 -29.09
C HIS A 97 -4.59 -21.29 -29.07
N PRO A 98 -5.33 -21.41 -30.16
CA PRO A 98 -6.72 -20.94 -30.26
C PRO A 98 -7.65 -21.60 -29.23
N LEU A 99 -7.44 -22.88 -28.91
CA LEU A 99 -8.24 -23.59 -27.90
C LEU A 99 -8.03 -23.05 -26.46
N LYS A 100 -6.83 -22.53 -26.14
CA LYS A 100 -6.54 -21.92 -24.84
C LYS A 100 -7.28 -20.59 -24.68
N TYR A 101 -7.46 -19.83 -25.75
CA TYR A 101 -8.01 -18.48 -25.76
C TYR A 101 -9.43 -18.38 -26.35
N TRP A 102 -10.14 -19.49 -26.54
CA TRP A 102 -11.48 -19.48 -27.14
C TRP A 102 -12.51 -18.65 -26.37
N ARG A 103 -12.31 -18.46 -25.05
CA ARG A 103 -13.14 -17.60 -24.18
C ARG A 103 -12.81 -16.11 -24.27
N ALA A 104 -11.72 -15.70 -24.91
CA ALA A 104 -11.28 -14.31 -24.95
C ALA A 104 -12.37 -13.33 -25.47
N PRO A 105 -13.13 -13.62 -26.55
CA PRO A 105 -14.21 -12.75 -26.98
C PRO A 105 -15.33 -12.59 -25.94
N PHE A 106 -15.61 -13.64 -25.18
CA PHE A 106 -16.62 -13.62 -24.13
C PHE A 106 -16.13 -12.79 -22.93
N ILE A 107 -14.85 -12.90 -22.55
CA ILE A 107 -14.24 -12.08 -21.50
C ILE A 107 -14.24 -10.62 -21.94
N ALA A 108 -13.87 -10.30 -23.18
CA ALA A 108 -13.92 -8.96 -23.73
C ALA A 108 -15.34 -8.36 -23.71
N TRP A 109 -16.38 -9.17 -23.92
CA TRP A 109 -17.76 -8.75 -23.74
C TRP A 109 -18.13 -8.50 -22.27
N GLN A 110 -17.65 -9.32 -21.33
CA GLN A 110 -17.84 -9.13 -19.90
C GLN A 110 -17.18 -7.85 -19.38
N MET A 111 -16.06 -7.44 -19.97
CA MET A 111 -15.37 -6.18 -19.66
C MET A 111 -16.18 -4.93 -19.99
N GLN A 112 -17.23 -5.04 -20.81
CA GLN A 112 -18.07 -3.91 -21.15
C GLN A 112 -19.17 -3.73 -20.09
N PRO A 113 -19.16 -2.65 -19.27
CA PRO A 113 -20.28 -2.39 -18.37
C PRO A 113 -21.60 -2.28 -19.14
N LYS A 114 -22.72 -2.47 -18.48
CA LYS A 114 -24.05 -2.39 -19.12
C LYS A 114 -24.93 -1.36 -18.42
N HIS A 115 -25.66 -0.60 -19.20
CA HIS A 115 -26.71 0.26 -18.66
C HIS A 115 -27.95 -0.56 -18.26
N VAL A 116 -28.49 -0.24 -17.08
CA VAL A 116 -29.74 -0.77 -16.56
C VAL A 116 -30.63 0.39 -16.09
N ARG A 117 -31.95 0.19 -16.03
CA ARG A 117 -32.90 1.24 -15.63
C ARG A 117 -33.07 1.38 -14.13
N SER A 118 -32.83 0.31 -13.39
CA SER A 118 -32.94 0.24 -11.93
C SER A 118 -31.97 -0.77 -11.35
N GLY A 119 -31.73 -0.72 -10.05
CA GLY A 119 -30.87 -1.66 -9.35
C GLY A 119 -31.26 -1.81 -7.89
N SER A 120 -30.73 -2.86 -7.28
CA SER A 120 -31.02 -3.18 -5.88
C SER A 120 -30.58 -2.08 -4.91
N VAL A 121 -29.53 -1.34 -5.23
CA VAL A 121 -28.98 -0.27 -4.39
C VAL A 121 -29.97 0.87 -4.15
N MET A 122 -30.88 1.16 -5.11
CA MET A 122 -31.82 2.28 -5.01
C MET A 122 -33.12 1.94 -4.28
N LYS A 123 -33.24 0.75 -3.66
CA LYS A 123 -34.49 0.33 -3.00
C LYS A 123 -34.84 1.14 -1.77
N ASN A 124 -33.84 1.51 -0.98
CA ASN A 124 -34.04 2.21 0.28
C ASN A 124 -33.14 3.45 0.36
N LYS A 125 -33.50 4.37 1.25
CA LYS A 125 -32.70 5.54 1.63
C LYS A 125 -32.27 5.46 3.08
N ALA A 126 -31.13 6.07 3.39
CA ALA A 126 -30.58 6.22 4.73
C ALA A 126 -30.01 7.63 4.92
N THR A 127 -29.59 7.95 6.12
CA THR A 127 -28.72 9.08 6.44
C THR A 127 -27.29 8.60 6.63
N LEU A 128 -26.31 9.48 6.71
CA LEU A 128 -24.92 9.09 7.01
C LEU A 128 -24.79 8.51 8.42
N SER A 129 -25.58 9.02 9.35
CA SER A 129 -25.61 8.53 10.74
C SER A 129 -26.24 7.15 10.90
N ASP A 130 -27.05 6.68 9.93
CA ASP A 130 -27.56 5.31 9.91
C ASP A 130 -26.49 4.27 9.53
N LEU A 131 -25.42 4.69 8.87
CA LEU A 131 -24.35 3.80 8.38
C LEU A 131 -23.46 3.31 9.53
N PRO A 132 -22.79 2.15 9.38
CA PRO A 132 -21.81 1.70 10.37
C PRO A 132 -20.70 2.74 10.58
N GLN A 133 -20.56 3.21 11.82
CA GLN A 133 -19.60 4.25 12.20
C GLN A 133 -18.26 3.59 12.59
N ILE A 134 -17.54 3.03 11.60
CA ILE A 134 -16.29 2.32 11.82
C ILE A 134 -15.16 3.29 12.17
N GLN A 135 -14.63 3.17 13.38
CA GLN A 135 -13.40 3.83 13.81
C GLN A 135 -12.38 2.75 14.18
N SER A 136 -11.22 2.74 13.54
CA SER A 136 -10.23 1.66 13.69
C SER A 136 -9.20 1.91 14.76
N TRP A 137 -8.84 3.19 14.98
CA TRP A 137 -7.78 3.60 15.89
C TRP A 137 -8.25 4.71 16.82
N PRO A 138 -7.68 4.81 18.07
CA PRO A 138 -8.15 5.76 19.08
C PRO A 138 -8.20 7.21 18.61
N ASP A 139 -7.17 7.66 17.88
CA ASP A 139 -7.02 9.05 17.45
C ASP A 139 -7.51 9.29 16.01
N ASP A 140 -8.25 8.35 15.40
CA ASP A 140 -8.93 8.62 14.14
C ASP A 140 -9.89 9.82 14.29
N GLY A 141 -9.88 10.74 13.33
CA GLY A 141 -10.69 11.97 13.33
C GLY A 141 -12.20 11.74 13.27
N GLY A 142 -12.64 10.48 13.22
CA GLY A 142 -14.03 10.03 13.18
C GLY A 142 -14.17 8.67 12.52
N PRO A 143 -15.40 8.28 12.12
CA PRO A 143 -15.64 7.05 11.39
C PRO A 143 -15.26 7.17 9.92
N PHE A 144 -14.69 6.09 9.37
CA PHE A 144 -14.23 6.02 7.98
C PHE A 144 -14.85 4.86 7.21
N VAL A 145 -15.03 5.07 5.89
CA VAL A 145 -15.22 3.99 4.91
C VAL A 145 -13.83 3.52 4.48
N THR A 146 -13.46 2.29 4.81
CA THR A 146 -12.12 1.74 4.59
C THR A 146 -12.02 0.86 3.33
N LEU A 147 -13.15 0.40 2.77
CA LEU A 147 -13.24 -0.31 1.50
C LEU A 147 -14.20 0.39 0.51
N PRO A 148 -14.04 1.69 0.26
CA PRO A 148 -14.87 2.42 -0.67
C PRO A 148 -14.48 2.15 -2.12
N GLN A 149 -15.45 2.28 -3.01
CA GLN A 149 -15.27 2.28 -4.45
C GLN A 149 -15.73 3.67 -4.94
N VAL A 150 -14.80 4.63 -4.94
CA VAL A 150 -15.11 6.03 -5.28
C VAL A 150 -15.13 6.20 -6.79
N TYR A 151 -16.28 6.51 -7.32
CA TYR A 151 -16.56 6.59 -8.75
C TYR A 151 -16.75 8.03 -9.23
N SER A 152 -16.11 8.37 -10.34
CA SER A 152 -16.29 9.64 -11.04
C SER A 152 -16.28 9.46 -12.55
N GLU A 153 -16.96 10.36 -13.27
CA GLU A 153 -16.90 10.46 -14.72
C GLU A 153 -16.17 11.75 -15.12
N ASP A 154 -15.37 11.66 -16.18
CA ASP A 154 -14.61 12.80 -16.70
C ASP A 154 -15.54 13.83 -17.35
N ALA A 155 -15.52 15.07 -16.89
CA ALA A 155 -16.28 16.17 -17.49
C ALA A 155 -15.90 16.43 -18.96
N ALA A 156 -14.63 16.24 -19.31
CA ALA A 156 -14.13 16.43 -20.68
C ALA A 156 -14.54 15.28 -21.62
N SER A 157 -14.79 14.08 -21.08
CA SER A 157 -15.11 12.90 -21.87
C SER A 157 -15.99 11.91 -21.06
N PRO A 158 -17.25 12.27 -20.79
CA PRO A 158 -18.14 11.48 -19.92
C PRO A 158 -18.45 10.11 -20.50
N GLY A 159 -18.60 9.12 -19.63
CA GLY A 159 -19.03 7.77 -20.02
C GLY A 159 -18.33 6.66 -19.24
N LEU A 160 -19.01 5.51 -19.14
CA LEU A 160 -18.58 4.36 -18.32
C LEU A 160 -17.19 3.86 -18.65
N MET A 161 -16.77 3.89 -19.92
CA MET A 161 -15.48 3.37 -20.37
C MET A 161 -14.29 4.30 -20.08
N LYS A 162 -14.60 5.53 -19.67
CA LYS A 162 -13.61 6.57 -19.29
C LYS A 162 -13.81 7.05 -17.86
N SER A 163 -14.65 6.33 -17.09
CA SER A 163 -14.81 6.58 -15.66
C SER A 163 -13.59 6.12 -14.89
N ASN A 164 -13.36 6.76 -13.74
CA ASN A 164 -12.41 6.32 -12.75
C ASN A 164 -13.15 5.73 -11.56
N MET A 165 -12.63 4.63 -11.01
CA MET A 165 -13.11 4.04 -9.77
C MET A 165 -11.91 3.64 -8.93
N GLY A 166 -11.67 4.35 -7.82
CA GLY A 166 -10.53 4.10 -6.95
C GLY A 166 -10.91 3.87 -5.50
N MET A 167 -10.04 3.22 -4.76
CA MET A 167 -10.17 3.08 -3.30
C MET A 167 -9.52 4.31 -2.65
N TYR A 168 -10.34 5.29 -2.32
CA TYR A 168 -9.95 6.53 -1.66
C TYR A 168 -10.74 6.62 -0.35
N ARG A 169 -10.06 6.68 0.79
CA ARG A 169 -10.75 6.71 2.10
C ARG A 169 -11.73 7.86 2.20
N VAL A 170 -12.83 7.63 2.91
CA VAL A 170 -13.89 8.61 3.09
C VAL A 170 -14.17 8.75 4.57
N GLN A 171 -14.08 9.98 5.10
CA GLN A 171 -14.43 10.30 6.47
C GLN A 171 -15.92 10.64 6.54
N LEU A 172 -16.71 9.82 7.25
CA LEU A 172 -18.17 9.95 7.31
C LEU A 172 -18.66 11.07 8.24
N ALA A 173 -17.90 11.40 9.26
CA ALA A 173 -18.24 12.41 10.26
C ALA A 173 -17.00 12.83 11.05
N GLY A 174 -17.15 13.80 11.94
CA GLY A 174 -16.07 14.35 12.74
C GLY A 174 -15.52 15.64 12.15
N ASN A 175 -14.46 16.18 12.76
CA ASN A 175 -13.87 17.47 12.40
C ASN A 175 -14.95 18.57 12.24
N GLU A 176 -14.93 19.30 11.11
CA GLU A 176 -15.83 20.41 10.81
C GLU A 176 -16.98 20.03 9.86
N TYR A 177 -17.14 18.72 9.53
CA TYR A 177 -18.20 18.26 8.62
C TYR A 177 -19.60 18.44 9.23
N LYS A 178 -20.52 18.98 8.44
CA LYS A 178 -21.93 19.08 8.82
C LYS A 178 -22.55 17.68 8.87
N PRO A 179 -23.08 17.24 10.03
CA PRO A 179 -23.69 15.93 10.19
C PRO A 179 -24.75 15.66 9.12
N ASP A 180 -24.77 14.44 8.58
CA ASP A 180 -25.70 13.95 7.54
C ASP A 180 -25.69 14.72 6.21
N ARG A 181 -24.76 15.66 6.03
CA ARG A 181 -24.67 16.50 4.82
C ARG A 181 -23.32 16.51 4.17
N GLU A 182 -22.24 16.33 4.91
CA GLU A 182 -20.89 16.50 4.41
C GLU A 182 -20.01 15.33 4.86
N ILE A 183 -19.13 14.89 3.95
CA ILE A 183 -18.11 13.89 4.21
C ILE A 183 -16.78 14.32 3.60
N GLY A 184 -15.68 13.88 4.20
CA GLY A 184 -14.33 14.13 3.68
C GLY A 184 -13.94 13.10 2.63
N LEU A 185 -13.31 13.54 1.55
CA LEU A 185 -12.81 12.67 0.50
C LEU A 185 -11.31 12.89 0.31
N HIS A 186 -10.51 11.91 0.74
CA HIS A 186 -9.06 11.95 0.60
C HIS A 186 -8.59 11.19 -0.63
N TYR A 187 -7.89 11.84 -1.55
CA TYR A 187 -7.17 11.19 -2.63
C TYR A 187 -5.77 11.80 -2.82
N GLN A 188 -4.83 10.94 -3.14
CA GLN A 188 -3.42 11.28 -3.30
C GLN A 188 -3.10 11.77 -4.71
N ILE A 189 -1.88 12.30 -4.88
CA ILE A 189 -1.30 12.59 -6.20
C ILE A 189 -1.25 11.32 -7.08
N HIS A 190 -1.18 11.50 -8.40
CA HIS A 190 -1.15 10.42 -9.40
C HIS A 190 -2.37 9.48 -9.38
N ARG A 191 -3.54 9.97 -8.90
CA ARG A 191 -4.81 9.24 -8.97
C ARG A 191 -5.74 9.84 -10.02
N GLY A 192 -6.43 8.97 -10.78
CA GLY A 192 -7.31 9.39 -11.89
C GLY A 192 -8.42 10.35 -11.47
N ILE A 193 -8.94 10.26 -10.24
CA ILE A 193 -9.96 11.18 -9.72
C ILE A 193 -9.46 12.63 -9.70
N GLY A 194 -8.17 12.87 -9.44
CA GLY A 194 -7.58 14.21 -9.46
C GLY A 194 -7.64 14.86 -10.86
N VAL A 195 -7.44 14.05 -11.91
CA VAL A 195 -7.58 14.49 -13.31
C VAL A 195 -9.03 14.87 -13.61
N HIS A 196 -10.00 14.02 -13.23
CA HIS A 196 -11.42 14.30 -13.43
C HIS A 196 -11.88 15.54 -12.67
N HIS A 197 -11.39 15.74 -11.43
CA HIS A 197 -11.71 16.93 -10.64
C HIS A 197 -11.17 18.20 -11.34
N ARG A 198 -9.91 18.15 -11.83
CA ARG A 198 -9.32 19.26 -12.58
C ARG A 198 -10.11 19.59 -13.83
N HIS A 199 -10.52 18.61 -14.64
CA HIS A 199 -11.34 18.82 -15.82
C HIS A 199 -12.70 19.43 -15.48
N ALA A 200 -13.33 19.06 -14.36
CA ALA A 200 -14.58 19.66 -13.90
C ALA A 200 -14.40 21.15 -13.55
N ILE A 201 -13.32 21.50 -12.84
CA ILE A 201 -12.96 22.89 -12.51
C ILE A 201 -12.75 23.69 -13.80
N ASP A 202 -11.93 23.18 -14.73
CA ASP A 202 -11.61 23.87 -15.99
C ASP A 202 -12.87 24.07 -16.88
N ALA A 203 -13.84 23.14 -16.78
CA ALA A 203 -15.12 23.23 -17.49
C ALA A 203 -16.17 24.08 -16.76
N GLY A 204 -15.88 24.56 -15.54
CA GLY A 204 -16.87 25.26 -14.69
C GLY A 204 -18.08 24.40 -14.33
N GLN A 205 -17.92 23.09 -14.23
CA GLN A 205 -18.98 22.13 -13.93
C GLN A 205 -18.88 21.58 -12.52
N PRO A 206 -20.01 21.22 -11.86
CA PRO A 206 -19.98 20.52 -10.59
C PRO A 206 -19.24 19.17 -10.72
N PHE A 207 -18.31 18.90 -9.81
CA PHE A 207 -17.65 17.60 -9.79
C PHE A 207 -18.48 16.61 -8.97
N ARG A 208 -19.20 15.73 -9.66
CA ARG A 208 -20.04 14.70 -9.04
C ARG A 208 -19.25 13.45 -8.74
N VAL A 209 -19.47 12.89 -7.54
CA VAL A 209 -18.84 11.67 -7.05
C VAL A 209 -19.89 10.74 -6.46
N ALA A 210 -19.72 9.43 -6.69
CA ALA A 210 -20.47 8.39 -5.98
C ALA A 210 -19.48 7.49 -5.24
N VAL A 211 -19.79 7.19 -3.98
CA VAL A 211 -19.05 6.22 -3.16
C VAL A 211 -19.90 4.96 -3.06
N PHE A 212 -19.47 3.89 -3.73
CA PHE A 212 -20.09 2.57 -3.58
C PHE A 212 -19.39 1.81 -2.45
N VAL A 213 -20.16 1.03 -1.70
CA VAL A 213 -19.66 0.15 -0.65
C VAL A 213 -20.32 -1.21 -0.81
N GLY A 214 -19.53 -2.27 -0.78
CA GLY A 214 -20.02 -3.64 -0.99
C GLY A 214 -20.35 -3.94 -2.46
N GLY A 215 -21.31 -4.84 -2.69
CA GLY A 215 -21.63 -5.38 -4.01
C GLY A 215 -20.77 -6.60 -4.38
N ASN A 216 -20.42 -6.74 -5.65
CA ASN A 216 -19.55 -7.83 -6.08
C ASN A 216 -18.11 -7.61 -5.56
N PRO A 217 -17.44 -8.61 -4.93
CA PRO A 217 -16.05 -8.47 -4.48
C PRO A 217 -15.07 -8.04 -5.57
N ALA A 218 -15.34 -8.30 -6.84
CA ALA A 218 -14.52 -7.85 -7.96
C ALA A 218 -14.47 -6.32 -8.09
N MET A 219 -15.49 -5.60 -7.64
CA MET A 219 -15.50 -4.14 -7.62
C MET A 219 -14.49 -3.58 -6.60
N THR A 220 -14.40 -4.22 -5.44
CA THR A 220 -13.42 -3.85 -4.40
C THR A 220 -12.00 -4.04 -4.90
N VAL A 221 -11.68 -5.22 -5.50
CA VAL A 221 -10.36 -5.49 -6.07
C VAL A 221 -10.06 -4.58 -7.25
N ALA A 222 -11.05 -4.29 -8.10
CA ALA A 222 -10.85 -3.37 -9.23
C ALA A 222 -10.50 -1.95 -8.77
N ALA A 223 -11.04 -1.48 -7.64
CA ALA A 223 -10.77 -0.15 -7.10
C ALA A 223 -9.32 0.03 -6.61
N VAL A 224 -8.58 -1.04 -6.33
CA VAL A 224 -7.14 -1.00 -5.95
C VAL A 224 -6.20 -1.30 -7.12
N MET A 225 -6.72 -1.74 -8.27
CA MET A 225 -5.88 -2.11 -9.42
C MET A 225 -5.20 -0.90 -10.05
N PRO A 226 -3.86 -0.92 -10.22
CA PRO A 226 -3.12 0.15 -10.89
C PRO A 226 -3.25 0.04 -12.42
N LEU A 227 -4.43 0.37 -12.94
CA LEU A 227 -4.68 0.35 -14.38
C LEU A 227 -4.04 1.56 -15.07
N PRO A 228 -3.68 1.46 -16.37
CA PRO A 228 -3.22 2.59 -17.16
C PRO A 228 -4.27 3.71 -17.20
N GLU A 229 -3.80 4.96 -17.20
CA GLU A 229 -4.67 6.14 -17.32
C GLU A 229 -5.61 6.03 -18.54
N GLY A 230 -6.87 6.40 -18.35
CA GLY A 230 -7.92 6.32 -19.36
C GLY A 230 -8.58 4.94 -19.54
N MET A 231 -8.17 3.94 -18.76
CA MET A 231 -8.83 2.63 -18.72
C MET A 231 -9.70 2.54 -17.45
N SER A 232 -11.02 2.44 -17.64
CA SER A 232 -11.95 2.32 -16.51
C SER A 232 -11.77 0.98 -15.76
N GLU A 233 -11.73 1.05 -14.43
CA GLU A 233 -11.67 -0.10 -13.52
C GLU A 233 -12.90 -1.00 -13.66
N LEU A 234 -14.03 -0.47 -14.16
CA LEU A 234 -15.22 -1.28 -14.50
C LEU A 234 -14.93 -2.37 -15.51
N THR A 235 -13.94 -2.16 -16.41
CA THR A 235 -13.54 -3.18 -17.39
C THR A 235 -12.86 -4.37 -16.70
N PHE A 236 -11.96 -4.09 -15.77
CA PHE A 236 -11.31 -5.13 -14.97
C PHE A 236 -12.31 -5.83 -14.04
N ALA A 237 -13.17 -5.04 -13.38
CA ALA A 237 -14.24 -5.57 -12.51
C ALA A 237 -15.15 -6.55 -13.28
N GLY A 238 -15.54 -6.24 -14.53
CA GLY A 238 -16.36 -7.12 -15.36
C GLY A 238 -15.67 -8.44 -15.70
N ALA A 239 -14.38 -8.40 -16.04
CA ALA A 239 -13.59 -9.59 -16.29
C ALA A 239 -13.48 -10.47 -15.03
N LEU A 240 -13.17 -9.86 -13.88
CA LEU A 240 -12.99 -10.56 -12.60
C LEU A 240 -14.31 -11.06 -12.02
N ALA A 241 -15.42 -10.32 -12.18
CA ALA A 241 -16.76 -10.75 -11.80
C ALA A 241 -17.32 -11.88 -12.69
N GLY A 242 -16.75 -12.06 -13.90
CA GLY A 242 -17.27 -13.01 -14.89
C GLY A 242 -18.62 -12.62 -15.47
N HIS A 243 -19.02 -11.35 -15.37
CA HIS A 243 -20.21 -10.78 -15.97
C HIS A 243 -20.08 -9.25 -16.10
N ARG A 244 -20.89 -8.67 -16.98
CA ARG A 244 -20.94 -7.21 -17.22
C ARG A 244 -21.45 -6.48 -15.98
N ILE A 245 -20.73 -5.47 -15.52
CA ILE A 245 -21.12 -4.64 -14.36
C ILE A 245 -22.33 -3.79 -14.73
N PRO A 246 -23.44 -3.91 -13.99
CA PRO A 246 -24.65 -3.13 -14.27
C PRO A 246 -24.57 -1.74 -13.65
N MET A 247 -24.73 -0.71 -14.47
CA MET A 247 -24.71 0.70 -14.07
C MET A 247 -26.06 1.36 -14.39
N ILE A 248 -26.66 1.99 -13.39
CA ILE A 248 -27.91 2.74 -13.53
C ILE A 248 -27.57 4.12 -14.05
N ARG A 249 -28.16 4.54 -15.18
CA ARG A 249 -28.09 5.92 -15.64
C ARG A 249 -29.52 6.45 -15.81
N GLN A 250 -29.85 7.50 -15.07
CA GLN A 250 -31.09 8.22 -15.16
C GLN A 250 -30.80 9.55 -15.86
N SER A 251 -31.16 9.65 -17.16
CA SER A 251 -30.95 10.85 -18.00
C SER A 251 -29.51 11.42 -17.92
N GLU A 252 -29.34 12.69 -17.62
CA GLU A 252 -28.04 13.39 -17.60
C GLU A 252 -27.24 13.26 -16.30
N THR A 253 -27.66 12.35 -15.42
CA THR A 253 -26.93 12.12 -14.15
C THR A 253 -25.78 11.14 -14.31
N MET A 254 -24.80 11.21 -13.38
CA MET A 254 -23.72 10.23 -13.26
C MET A 254 -24.27 8.82 -13.06
N ALA A 255 -23.60 7.81 -13.64
CA ALA A 255 -24.02 6.43 -13.50
C ALA A 255 -23.73 5.89 -12.08
N LEU A 256 -24.64 5.03 -11.56
CA LEU A 256 -24.53 4.41 -10.25
C LEU A 256 -24.42 2.89 -10.40
N TYR A 257 -23.58 2.25 -9.56
CA TYR A 257 -23.47 0.79 -9.54
C TYR A 257 -24.76 0.15 -9.00
N ALA A 258 -25.44 -0.62 -9.85
CA ALA A 258 -26.78 -1.14 -9.57
C ALA A 258 -26.85 -2.16 -8.43
N ASP A 259 -25.79 -2.93 -8.22
CA ASP A 259 -25.74 -4.04 -7.26
C ASP A 259 -24.89 -3.73 -6.02
N ALA A 260 -24.50 -2.46 -5.79
CA ALA A 260 -23.83 -2.06 -4.55
C ALA A 260 -24.70 -2.36 -3.33
N ASP A 261 -24.09 -2.56 -2.18
CA ASP A 261 -24.81 -2.64 -0.91
C ASP A 261 -25.26 -1.25 -0.46
N PHE A 262 -24.35 -0.26 -0.57
CA PHE A 262 -24.62 1.14 -0.27
C PHE A 262 -24.07 2.04 -1.39
N CYS A 263 -24.66 3.22 -1.52
CA CYS A 263 -24.21 4.25 -2.44
C CYS A 263 -24.44 5.62 -1.81
N ILE A 264 -23.36 6.38 -1.61
CA ILE A 264 -23.41 7.79 -1.21
C ILE A 264 -23.16 8.62 -2.46
N VAL A 265 -24.05 9.54 -2.78
CA VAL A 265 -23.95 10.41 -3.96
C VAL A 265 -23.85 11.86 -3.51
N GLY A 266 -22.97 12.62 -4.13
CA GLY A 266 -22.85 14.03 -3.82
C GLY A 266 -22.03 14.79 -4.86
N THR A 267 -21.78 16.05 -4.53
CA THR A 267 -21.05 17.00 -5.36
C THR A 267 -19.94 17.64 -4.55
N ILE A 268 -18.75 17.71 -5.10
CA ILE A 268 -17.61 18.41 -4.51
C ILE A 268 -17.70 19.89 -4.90
N ASP A 269 -17.62 20.75 -3.89
CA ASP A 269 -17.46 22.18 -4.07
C ASP A 269 -15.97 22.47 -4.34
N PRO A 270 -15.61 23.03 -5.52
CA PRO A 270 -14.21 23.23 -5.89
C PRO A 270 -13.47 24.24 -4.98
N ASP A 271 -14.20 25.14 -4.34
CA ASP A 271 -13.63 26.21 -3.52
C ASP A 271 -13.62 25.88 -2.02
N ARG A 272 -14.12 24.69 -1.63
CA ARG A 272 -14.27 24.31 -0.24
C ARG A 272 -13.44 23.11 0.14
N LEU A 273 -12.49 23.33 1.03
CA LEU A 273 -11.68 22.32 1.69
C LEU A 273 -11.98 22.34 3.18
N LEU A 274 -11.96 21.18 3.83
CA LEU A 274 -12.05 21.04 5.29
C LEU A 274 -11.01 20.05 5.78
N PRO A 275 -10.61 20.16 7.05
CA PRO A 275 -9.70 19.21 7.69
C PRO A 275 -10.25 17.78 7.62
N GLU A 276 -9.46 16.85 7.05
CA GLU A 276 -9.69 15.41 6.98
C GLU A 276 -8.62 14.69 7.81
N GLY A 277 -9.00 13.63 8.49
CA GLY A 277 -8.11 12.89 9.38
C GLY A 277 -8.15 13.42 10.83
N PRO A 278 -7.21 12.97 11.69
CA PRO A 278 -6.22 11.91 11.42
C PRO A 278 -6.86 10.58 11.05
N PHE A 279 -6.08 9.71 10.42
CA PHE A 279 -6.51 8.36 10.06
C PHE A 279 -5.34 7.38 10.24
N GLY A 280 -5.59 6.25 10.91
CA GLY A 280 -4.59 5.19 11.00
C GLY A 280 -4.33 4.55 9.63
N ASP A 281 -3.11 4.74 9.09
CA ASP A 281 -2.80 4.46 7.70
C ASP A 281 -1.81 3.31 7.49
N HIS A 282 -1.65 2.87 6.25
CA HIS A 282 -0.90 1.67 5.84
C HIS A 282 0.60 1.72 6.12
N LEU A 283 1.18 2.88 6.38
CA LEU A 283 2.56 3.00 6.86
C LEU A 283 2.73 2.63 8.34
N GLY A 284 1.63 2.38 9.07
CA GLY A 284 1.67 2.08 10.51
C GLY A 284 1.76 3.32 11.39
N TYR A 285 1.44 4.47 10.83
CA TYR A 285 1.37 5.79 11.50
C TYR A 285 0.03 6.43 11.20
N TYR A 286 -0.36 7.44 12.00
CA TYR A 286 -1.48 8.27 11.61
C TYR A 286 -1.11 9.13 10.39
N SER A 287 -1.99 9.19 9.40
CA SER A 287 -1.99 10.28 8.44
C SER A 287 -2.43 11.53 9.19
N LEU A 288 -1.63 12.59 9.13
CA LEU A 288 -1.94 13.84 9.81
C LEU A 288 -3.15 14.53 9.17
N GLN A 289 -3.78 15.42 9.92
CA GLN A 289 -4.91 16.20 9.47
C GLN A 289 -4.47 17.22 8.40
N HIS A 290 -5.14 17.22 7.26
CA HIS A 290 -4.93 18.17 6.17
C HIS A 290 -6.26 18.55 5.53
N ASP A 291 -6.29 19.70 4.87
CA ASP A 291 -7.46 20.16 4.15
C ASP A 291 -7.66 19.39 2.85
N PHE A 292 -8.82 18.73 2.73
CA PHE A 292 -9.22 17.97 1.56
C PHE A 292 -10.62 18.37 1.06
N PRO A 293 -10.98 18.00 -0.19
CA PRO A 293 -12.28 18.29 -0.76
C PRO A 293 -13.43 17.72 0.07
N VAL A 294 -14.49 18.50 0.18
CA VAL A 294 -15.72 18.13 0.89
C VAL A 294 -16.77 17.66 -0.12
N LEU A 295 -17.29 16.46 0.09
CA LEU A 295 -18.43 15.96 -0.66
C LEU A 295 -19.73 16.38 0.04
N ASN A 296 -20.50 17.27 -0.61
CA ASN A 296 -21.86 17.62 -0.20
C ASN A 296 -22.79 16.47 -0.60
N VAL A 297 -23.32 15.75 0.38
CA VAL A 297 -24.12 14.54 0.17
C VAL A 297 -25.54 14.91 -0.27
N GLU A 298 -25.94 14.41 -1.42
CA GLU A 298 -27.28 14.58 -2.00
C GLU A 298 -28.22 13.44 -1.58
N ALA A 299 -27.69 12.21 -1.52
CA ALA A 299 -28.46 11.02 -1.14
C ALA A 299 -27.56 9.88 -0.68
N VAL A 300 -28.11 9.08 0.22
CA VAL A 300 -27.56 7.79 0.63
C VAL A 300 -28.58 6.70 0.31
N TYR A 301 -28.18 5.73 -0.49
CA TYR A 301 -29.02 4.60 -0.90
C TYR A 301 -28.46 3.30 -0.34
N HIS A 302 -29.33 2.30 -0.12
CA HIS A 302 -28.92 0.95 0.21
C HIS A 302 -29.90 -0.11 -0.30
N ARG A 303 -29.38 -1.30 -0.56
CA ARG A 303 -30.20 -2.45 -0.93
C ARG A 303 -30.84 -3.12 0.30
N ASP A 304 -31.79 -4.03 0.08
CA ASP A 304 -32.29 -4.91 1.14
C ASP A 304 -31.18 -5.83 1.62
N ASN A 305 -31.13 -6.09 2.94
CA ASN A 305 -30.12 -6.94 3.58
C ASN A 305 -28.68 -6.52 3.24
N ALA A 306 -28.43 -5.22 3.16
CA ALA A 306 -27.10 -4.69 2.89
C ALA A 306 -26.10 -5.08 3.96
N ILE A 307 -24.87 -5.43 3.55
CA ILE A 307 -23.74 -5.75 4.43
C ILE A 307 -22.65 -4.72 4.17
N TRP A 308 -22.08 -4.18 5.24
CA TRP A 308 -21.01 -3.20 5.13
C TRP A 308 -19.64 -3.89 5.25
N PRO A 309 -18.84 -3.97 4.18
CA PRO A 309 -17.48 -4.47 4.26
C PRO A 309 -16.54 -3.39 4.82
N PHE A 310 -15.60 -3.81 5.67
CA PHE A 310 -14.54 -2.95 6.16
C PHE A 310 -13.23 -3.73 6.32
N THR A 311 -12.11 -3.01 6.28
CA THR A 311 -10.79 -3.48 6.67
C THR A 311 -10.20 -2.54 7.71
N VAL A 312 -9.19 -3.02 8.45
CA VAL A 312 -8.41 -2.19 9.35
C VAL A 312 -7.07 -1.92 8.71
N VAL A 313 -6.86 -0.65 8.38
CA VAL A 313 -5.60 -0.17 7.82
C VAL A 313 -4.64 0.11 8.97
N GLY A 314 -3.37 -0.24 8.81
CA GLY A 314 -2.35 -0.05 9.84
C GLY A 314 -0.98 -0.57 9.41
N ARG A 315 -0.12 -0.85 10.38
CA ARG A 315 1.21 -1.38 10.10
C ARG A 315 1.14 -2.78 9.44
N PRO A 316 1.84 -2.99 8.32
CA PRO A 316 1.91 -4.31 7.66
C PRO A 316 2.53 -5.40 8.57
N PRO A 317 2.11 -6.67 8.42
CA PRO A 317 1.13 -7.17 7.45
C PRO A 317 -0.32 -6.90 7.88
N GLN A 318 -1.19 -6.67 6.92
CA GLN A 318 -2.63 -6.40 7.10
C GLN A 318 -3.42 -6.89 5.87
N GLU A 319 -4.72 -6.71 5.82
CA GLU A 319 -5.54 -7.18 4.70
C GLU A 319 -5.10 -6.59 3.34
N ASP A 320 -4.56 -5.37 3.33
CA ASP A 320 -4.03 -4.71 2.12
C ASP A 320 -2.79 -5.41 1.56
N THR A 321 -2.01 -6.12 2.39
CA THR A 321 -0.90 -6.99 1.97
C THR A 321 -1.38 -7.99 0.92
N VAL A 322 -2.53 -8.61 1.14
CA VAL A 322 -3.10 -9.61 0.21
C VAL A 322 -3.59 -8.98 -1.09
N PHE A 323 -4.07 -7.73 -1.05
CA PHE A 323 -4.33 -6.99 -2.30
C PHE A 323 -3.05 -6.80 -3.11
N GLY A 324 -1.95 -6.43 -2.47
CA GLY A 324 -0.63 -6.32 -3.09
C GLY A 324 -0.18 -7.65 -3.75
N GLU A 325 -0.28 -8.77 -3.03
CA GLU A 325 0.03 -10.11 -3.55
C GLU A 325 -0.85 -10.48 -4.76
N LEU A 326 -2.16 -10.24 -4.66
CA LEU A 326 -3.10 -10.52 -5.76
C LEU A 326 -2.82 -9.66 -7.01
N ILE A 327 -2.49 -8.39 -6.81
CA ILE A 327 -2.09 -7.46 -7.88
C ILE A 327 -0.80 -7.96 -8.52
N HIS A 328 0.19 -8.36 -7.71
CA HIS A 328 1.47 -8.89 -8.21
C HIS A 328 1.28 -10.14 -9.07
N GLU A 329 0.45 -11.10 -8.63
CA GLU A 329 0.13 -12.30 -9.42
C GLU A 329 -0.50 -11.96 -10.78
N LEU A 330 -1.30 -10.91 -10.85
CA LEU A 330 -1.99 -10.50 -12.07
C LEU A 330 -1.11 -9.66 -12.99
N THR A 331 -0.31 -8.75 -12.44
CA THR A 331 0.42 -7.72 -13.20
C THR A 331 1.91 -7.99 -13.36
N GLY A 332 2.52 -8.81 -12.50
CA GLY A 332 3.93 -9.14 -12.54
C GLY A 332 4.42 -9.56 -13.94
N PRO A 333 3.71 -10.44 -14.67
CA PRO A 333 4.07 -10.81 -16.02
C PRO A 333 4.05 -9.66 -17.05
N VAL A 334 3.40 -8.53 -16.74
CA VAL A 334 3.31 -7.36 -17.64
C VAL A 334 4.56 -6.49 -17.56
N ILE A 335 5.21 -6.44 -16.41
CA ILE A 335 6.33 -5.54 -16.11
C ILE A 335 7.43 -5.56 -17.17
N PRO A 336 7.96 -6.71 -17.62
CA PRO A 336 9.01 -6.75 -18.64
C PRO A 336 8.60 -6.18 -19.99
N THR A 337 7.30 -6.05 -20.26
CA THR A 337 6.79 -5.49 -21.53
C THR A 337 6.63 -3.96 -21.47
N VAL A 338 6.45 -3.41 -20.28
CA VAL A 338 6.32 -1.97 -20.03
C VAL A 338 7.68 -1.34 -19.72
N LEU A 339 8.53 -2.07 -19.00
CA LEU A 339 9.86 -1.65 -18.58
C LEU A 339 10.93 -2.58 -19.17
N PRO A 340 11.42 -2.31 -20.39
CA PRO A 340 12.43 -3.16 -21.05
C PRO A 340 13.70 -3.27 -20.20
N GLY A 341 14.14 -4.50 -19.93
CA GLY A 341 15.29 -4.80 -19.10
C GLY A 341 14.97 -5.09 -17.65
N ILE A 342 13.82 -4.69 -17.16
CA ILE A 342 13.32 -5.08 -15.82
C ILE A 342 12.67 -6.44 -15.92
N LYS A 343 13.11 -7.38 -15.08
CA LYS A 343 12.56 -8.74 -14.97
C LYS A 343 11.42 -8.81 -13.96
N ALA A 344 11.61 -8.16 -12.81
CA ALA A 344 10.63 -8.12 -11.71
C ALA A 344 10.80 -6.86 -10.88
N VAL A 345 9.71 -6.46 -10.21
CA VAL A 345 9.71 -5.43 -9.17
C VAL A 345 8.87 -5.91 -7.99
N ASN A 346 9.23 -5.47 -6.77
CA ASN A 346 8.47 -5.71 -5.55
C ASN A 346 8.42 -4.43 -4.73
N ALA A 347 7.24 -3.87 -4.54
CA ALA A 347 6.99 -2.79 -3.60
C ALA A 347 6.78 -3.42 -2.23
N VAL A 348 7.77 -3.25 -1.34
CA VAL A 348 7.88 -4.04 -0.10
C VAL A 348 6.82 -3.63 0.92
N ASP A 349 5.81 -4.47 1.11
CA ASP A 349 4.70 -4.24 2.03
C ASP A 349 5.18 -3.95 3.46
N ALA A 350 6.08 -4.75 4.00
CA ALA A 350 6.64 -4.58 5.35
C ALA A 350 7.30 -3.21 5.58
N ALA A 351 7.73 -2.52 4.52
CA ALA A 351 8.27 -1.16 4.55
C ALA A 351 7.20 -0.09 4.27
N GLY A 352 5.92 -0.45 4.13
CA GLY A 352 4.83 0.45 3.80
C GLY A 352 4.66 0.70 2.28
N VAL A 353 5.04 -0.23 1.44
CA VAL A 353 4.90 -0.25 -0.03
C VAL A 353 5.81 0.78 -0.73
N HIS A 354 5.49 2.07 -0.67
CA HIS A 354 6.21 3.12 -1.39
C HIS A 354 7.60 3.46 -0.82
N PRO A 355 7.87 3.39 0.49
CA PRO A 355 9.20 3.70 1.01
C PRO A 355 10.32 2.81 0.45
N LEU A 356 10.04 1.55 0.11
CA LEU A 356 11.03 0.62 -0.44
C LEU A 356 10.52 -0.14 -1.66
N LEU A 357 11.20 0.04 -2.79
CA LEU A 357 10.96 -0.71 -4.03
C LEU A 357 12.22 -1.52 -4.39
N LEU A 358 12.05 -2.80 -4.64
CA LEU A 358 13.08 -3.70 -5.14
C LEU A 358 12.88 -3.95 -6.63
N ALA A 359 13.97 -4.08 -7.39
CA ALA A 359 13.91 -4.40 -8.81
C ALA A 359 15.05 -5.36 -9.23
N ILE A 360 14.73 -6.33 -10.08
CA ILE A 360 15.72 -7.13 -10.79
C ILE A 360 15.77 -6.60 -12.23
N GLY A 361 16.91 -6.04 -12.58
CA GLY A 361 17.18 -5.50 -13.90
C GLY A 361 18.20 -6.32 -14.67
N SER A 362 18.73 -5.79 -15.75
CA SER A 362 19.73 -6.49 -16.57
C SER A 362 20.69 -5.56 -17.29
N GLU A 363 21.96 -5.91 -17.33
CA GLU A 363 23.04 -5.26 -18.08
C GLU A 363 23.23 -5.96 -19.43
N ARG A 364 22.57 -5.49 -20.51
CA ARG A 364 22.48 -6.18 -21.80
C ARG A 364 23.32 -5.56 -22.92
N TYR A 365 23.60 -4.26 -22.83
CA TYR A 365 24.16 -3.51 -23.96
C TYR A 365 25.67 -3.67 -24.15
N VAL A 366 26.36 -4.30 -23.19
CA VAL A 366 27.81 -4.51 -23.26
C VAL A 366 28.16 -5.99 -23.08
N PRO A 367 27.63 -6.92 -23.91
CA PRO A 367 27.79 -8.36 -23.72
C PRO A 367 29.22 -8.86 -23.95
N TYR A 368 30.08 -8.03 -24.48
CA TYR A 368 31.49 -8.32 -24.80
C TYR A 368 32.45 -7.96 -23.64
N ARG A 369 31.92 -7.49 -22.49
CA ARG A 369 32.69 -7.18 -21.29
C ARG A 369 32.01 -7.79 -20.07
N SER A 370 32.81 -8.13 -19.06
CA SER A 370 32.27 -8.49 -17.75
C SER A 370 31.72 -7.23 -17.07
N THR A 371 30.48 -7.32 -16.60
CA THR A 371 29.86 -6.25 -15.83
C THR A 371 30.58 -6.10 -14.49
N THR A 372 31.08 -4.92 -14.19
CA THR A 372 31.78 -4.60 -12.93
C THR A 372 31.13 -3.46 -12.18
N ALA A 373 30.21 -2.74 -12.83
CA ALA A 373 29.49 -1.58 -12.29
C ALA A 373 28.15 -1.43 -13.00
N PRO A 374 27.13 -0.88 -12.33
CA PRO A 374 25.83 -0.59 -12.95
C PRO A 374 25.96 0.50 -14.04
N GLN A 375 25.34 0.27 -15.19
CA GLN A 375 25.23 1.23 -16.29
C GLN A 375 23.80 1.26 -16.84
N GLU A 376 23.33 0.19 -17.47
CA GLU A 376 21.95 0.08 -17.97
C GLU A 376 20.94 0.06 -16.82
N LEU A 377 21.28 -0.52 -15.66
CA LEU A 377 20.45 -0.50 -14.45
C LEU A 377 20.04 0.93 -14.05
N LEU A 378 20.91 1.93 -14.25
CA LEU A 378 20.58 3.31 -13.92
C LEU A 378 19.51 3.89 -14.88
N THR A 379 19.56 3.51 -16.16
CA THR A 379 18.51 3.86 -17.12
C THR A 379 17.19 3.17 -16.75
N GLN A 380 17.26 1.91 -16.38
CA GLN A 380 16.09 1.14 -15.93
C GLN A 380 15.51 1.72 -14.63
N ALA A 381 16.35 2.11 -13.68
CA ALA A 381 15.90 2.77 -12.44
C ALA A 381 15.15 4.08 -12.73
N ASN A 382 15.63 4.91 -13.65
CA ASN A 382 14.93 6.12 -14.07
C ASN A 382 13.58 5.80 -14.73
N ALA A 383 13.49 4.75 -15.54
CA ALA A 383 12.25 4.30 -16.15
C ALA A 383 11.23 3.82 -15.08
N VAL A 384 11.68 3.07 -14.07
CA VAL A 384 10.87 2.63 -12.93
C VAL A 384 10.34 3.86 -12.17
N LEU A 385 11.22 4.79 -11.78
CA LEU A 385 10.85 6.00 -11.04
C LEU A 385 10.03 7.02 -11.87
N GLY A 386 9.96 6.86 -13.18
CA GLY A 386 9.09 7.64 -14.08
C GLY A 386 7.72 7.01 -14.33
N GLN A 387 7.42 5.83 -13.75
CA GLN A 387 6.24 5.04 -14.12
C GLN A 387 5.18 5.00 -13.01
N GLY A 388 4.08 5.76 -13.18
CA GLY A 388 2.86 5.65 -12.36
C GLY A 388 3.13 5.65 -10.85
N GLN A 389 2.58 4.67 -10.15
CA GLN A 389 2.72 4.54 -8.68
C GLN A 389 4.15 4.21 -8.23
N MET A 390 4.97 3.57 -9.07
CA MET A 390 6.38 3.32 -8.76
C MET A 390 7.20 4.60 -8.63
N SER A 391 6.71 5.71 -9.20
CA SER A 391 7.31 7.03 -9.04
C SER A 391 7.29 7.56 -7.60
N LEU A 392 6.49 6.96 -6.71
CA LEU A 392 6.43 7.31 -5.30
C LEU A 392 7.51 6.61 -4.45
N ALA A 393 8.27 5.67 -5.03
CA ALA A 393 9.33 4.97 -4.31
C ALA A 393 10.38 5.95 -3.79
N LYS A 394 10.75 5.77 -2.51
CA LYS A 394 11.75 6.59 -1.81
C LYS A 394 13.16 5.95 -1.89
N TYR A 395 13.24 4.66 -1.62
CA TYR A 395 14.42 3.85 -1.84
C TYR A 395 14.14 2.84 -2.95
N LEU A 396 14.90 2.92 -4.05
CA LEU A 396 14.90 1.92 -5.12
C LEU A 396 16.20 1.13 -5.07
N TRP A 397 16.12 -0.15 -4.68
CA TRP A 397 17.22 -1.07 -4.80
C TRP A 397 17.08 -1.88 -6.08
N ILE A 398 18.09 -1.85 -6.95
CA ILE A 398 18.08 -2.57 -8.22
C ILE A 398 19.33 -3.42 -8.37
N ILE A 399 19.16 -4.67 -8.77
CA ILE A 399 20.27 -5.63 -8.96
C ILE A 399 20.24 -6.22 -10.38
N ASP A 400 21.43 -6.44 -10.94
CA ASP A 400 21.57 -7.16 -12.21
C ASP A 400 21.22 -8.65 -12.03
N GLU A 401 20.31 -9.18 -12.89
CA GLU A 401 19.92 -10.60 -12.89
C GLU A 401 21.11 -11.57 -13.07
N ALA A 402 22.20 -11.11 -13.67
CA ALA A 402 23.41 -11.92 -13.85
C ALA A 402 24.12 -12.20 -12.51
N CYS A 403 23.86 -11.42 -11.45
CA CYS A 403 24.41 -11.61 -10.11
C CYS A 403 23.91 -12.90 -9.45
N ASP A 404 22.63 -13.22 -9.66
CA ASP A 404 22.00 -14.46 -9.22
C ASP A 404 20.75 -14.74 -10.06
N LYS A 405 20.86 -15.68 -10.99
CA LYS A 405 19.77 -16.04 -11.93
C LYS A 405 18.56 -16.70 -11.26
N GLN A 406 18.73 -17.18 -10.01
CA GLN A 406 17.66 -17.83 -9.24
C GLN A 406 17.08 -16.92 -8.18
N LEU A 407 17.55 -15.66 -8.08
CA LEU A 407 17.04 -14.71 -7.12
C LEU A 407 15.55 -14.47 -7.31
N ASP A 408 14.79 -14.73 -6.27
CA ASP A 408 13.38 -14.41 -6.18
C ASP A 408 13.22 -13.00 -5.62
N ILE A 409 12.45 -12.15 -6.29
CA ILE A 409 12.17 -10.79 -5.87
C ILE A 409 11.34 -10.74 -4.57
N GLU A 410 10.62 -11.82 -4.26
CA GLU A 410 9.83 -11.98 -3.03
C GLU A 410 10.69 -12.39 -1.82
N ASP A 411 11.88 -12.96 -2.04
CA ASP A 411 12.86 -13.21 -0.99
C ASP A 411 13.67 -11.95 -0.70
N ILE A 412 13.06 -11.05 0.08
CA ILE A 412 13.61 -9.72 0.40
C ILE A 412 14.97 -9.83 1.11
N GLU A 413 15.12 -10.81 2.01
CA GLU A 413 16.38 -11.02 2.74
C GLU A 413 17.50 -11.40 1.78
N ALA A 414 17.29 -12.41 0.96
CA ALA A 414 18.25 -12.83 -0.06
C ALA A 414 18.57 -11.68 -1.03
N PHE A 415 17.56 -10.92 -1.46
CA PHE A 415 17.75 -9.77 -2.34
C PHE A 415 18.69 -8.73 -1.72
N LEU A 416 18.43 -8.29 -0.48
CA LEU A 416 19.26 -7.31 0.22
C LEU A 416 20.68 -7.82 0.46
N ILE A 417 20.85 -9.09 0.84
CA ILE A 417 22.17 -9.74 0.99
C ILE A 417 22.93 -9.66 -0.33
N ARG A 418 22.32 -10.05 -1.45
CA ARG A 418 22.97 -10.01 -2.77
C ARG A 418 23.40 -8.60 -3.19
N CYS A 419 22.58 -7.59 -2.86
CA CYS A 419 22.94 -6.21 -3.08
C CYS A 419 24.13 -5.78 -2.19
N LEU A 420 24.05 -6.02 -0.88
CA LEU A 420 25.06 -5.60 0.10
C LEU A 420 26.43 -6.27 -0.14
N GLU A 421 26.45 -7.49 -0.68
CA GLU A 421 27.69 -8.14 -1.10
C GLU A 421 28.44 -7.40 -2.20
N ARG A 422 27.74 -6.56 -3.00
CA ARG A 422 28.21 -6.00 -4.31
C ARG A 422 28.34 -4.50 -4.36
N VAL A 423 27.45 -3.76 -3.68
CA VAL A 423 27.42 -2.31 -3.76
C VAL A 423 28.74 -1.67 -3.34
N ASP A 424 29.16 -0.67 -4.09
CA ASP A 424 30.23 0.24 -3.74
C ASP A 424 29.61 1.61 -3.43
N TRP A 425 29.58 1.97 -2.15
CA TRP A 425 28.95 3.20 -1.69
C TRP A 425 29.58 4.48 -2.24
N LYS A 426 30.74 4.41 -2.87
CA LYS A 426 31.35 5.56 -3.57
C LYS A 426 30.71 5.81 -4.92
N ARG A 427 30.05 4.81 -5.51
CA ARG A 427 29.62 4.86 -6.90
C ARG A 427 28.13 4.58 -7.09
N ASP A 428 27.57 3.67 -6.31
CA ASP A 428 26.29 3.01 -6.61
C ASP A 428 25.07 3.68 -5.95
N LEU A 429 25.25 4.92 -5.44
CA LEU A 429 24.23 5.73 -4.80
C LEU A 429 23.83 6.91 -5.69
N HIS A 430 22.57 7.00 -6.08
CA HIS A 430 22.11 8.09 -6.96
C HIS A 430 20.90 8.79 -6.34
N PHE A 431 21.11 10.01 -5.84
CA PHE A 431 20.08 10.79 -5.15
C PHE A 431 19.28 11.66 -6.09
N GLN A 432 17.96 11.73 -5.88
CA GLN A 432 17.06 12.73 -6.42
C GLN A 432 16.51 13.54 -5.25
N THR A 433 17.00 14.75 -5.10
CA THR A 433 16.61 15.67 -4.03
C THR A 433 15.47 16.58 -4.45
N GLN A 434 14.71 17.14 -3.49
CA GLN A 434 13.59 18.05 -3.74
C GLN A 434 12.59 17.49 -4.76
N THR A 435 12.12 16.28 -4.52
CA THR A 435 11.17 15.57 -5.38
C THR A 435 9.92 15.17 -4.61
N THR A 436 8.95 14.59 -5.31
CA THR A 436 7.73 14.07 -4.69
C THR A 436 7.96 12.71 -4.05
N ILE A 437 7.34 12.50 -2.90
CA ILE A 437 7.19 11.20 -2.24
C ILE A 437 5.70 10.95 -1.98
N ASP A 438 5.36 9.80 -1.39
CA ASP A 438 3.99 9.50 -1.02
C ASP A 438 3.42 10.59 -0.07
N THR A 439 2.16 10.95 -0.30
CA THR A 439 1.41 11.90 0.54
C THR A 439 1.37 11.51 2.01
N LEU A 440 1.40 10.21 2.30
CA LEU A 440 1.31 9.63 3.64
C LEU A 440 2.69 9.41 4.29
N ASP A 441 3.78 9.69 3.59
CA ASP A 441 5.14 9.57 4.11
C ASP A 441 5.60 10.91 4.71
N TYR A 442 5.56 11.00 6.02
CA TYR A 442 5.97 12.18 6.80
C TYR A 442 7.47 12.21 7.16
N SER A 443 8.27 11.32 6.59
CA SER A 443 9.74 11.38 6.75
C SER A 443 10.40 12.49 5.95
N GLY A 444 9.69 13.08 4.99
CA GLY A 444 10.17 14.13 4.10
C GLY A 444 10.27 15.52 4.74
N THR A 445 10.43 16.54 3.89
CA THR A 445 10.62 17.94 4.31
C THR A 445 9.32 18.75 4.30
N GLY A 446 8.21 18.15 3.87
CA GLY A 446 6.89 18.78 3.79
C GLY A 446 5.88 17.87 3.09
N PHE A 447 4.66 18.35 2.95
CA PHE A 447 3.57 17.61 2.31
C PHE A 447 3.91 17.28 0.85
N ASN A 448 3.98 16.01 0.49
CA ASN A 448 4.46 15.48 -0.80
C ASN A 448 5.92 15.85 -1.16
N LEU A 449 6.71 16.34 -0.22
CA LEU A 449 8.08 16.81 -0.48
C LEU A 449 9.10 15.93 0.25
N GLY A 450 10.03 15.37 -0.51
CA GLY A 450 11.10 14.55 0.03
C GLY A 450 12.20 14.30 -1.00
N SER A 451 12.82 13.14 -0.90
CA SER A 451 13.91 12.74 -1.78
C SER A 451 13.87 11.24 -2.08
N LYS A 452 14.64 10.84 -3.08
CA LYS A 452 14.79 9.44 -3.45
C LYS A 452 16.26 9.07 -3.56
N VAL A 453 16.55 7.78 -3.38
CA VAL A 453 17.86 7.22 -3.69
C VAL A 453 17.72 5.92 -4.47
N VAL A 454 18.49 5.80 -5.54
CA VAL A 454 18.69 4.54 -6.25
C VAL A 454 19.97 3.90 -5.71
N ILE A 455 19.89 2.65 -5.34
CA ILE A 455 21.00 1.79 -4.92
C ILE A 455 21.13 0.67 -5.96
N ALA A 456 22.15 0.74 -6.80
CA ALA A 456 22.32 -0.16 -7.93
C ALA A 456 23.46 -1.15 -7.69
N ALA A 457 23.15 -2.45 -7.76
CA ALA A 457 24.11 -3.51 -7.52
C ALA A 457 24.40 -4.32 -8.80
N ALA A 458 25.67 -4.41 -9.19
CA ALA A 458 26.11 -5.20 -10.34
C ALA A 458 27.51 -5.79 -10.12
N GLY A 459 27.85 -6.82 -10.88
CA GLY A 459 29.18 -7.43 -10.86
C GLY A 459 29.38 -8.50 -9.77
N PRO A 460 30.64 -8.93 -9.54
CA PRO A 460 30.94 -9.96 -8.58
C PRO A 460 30.78 -9.51 -7.14
N SER A 461 30.56 -10.45 -6.23
CA SER A 461 30.61 -10.19 -4.78
C SER A 461 31.98 -9.63 -4.38
N GLN A 462 31.96 -8.52 -3.63
CA GLN A 462 33.18 -7.79 -3.19
C GLN A 462 33.50 -8.06 -1.74
N ARG A 463 32.56 -8.57 -0.93
CA ARG A 463 32.72 -8.79 0.51
C ARG A 463 31.91 -9.95 1.05
N LYS A 464 32.34 -10.49 2.15
CA LYS A 464 31.55 -11.38 3.01
C LYS A 464 30.81 -10.54 4.03
N LEU A 465 29.58 -10.84 4.30
CA LEU A 465 28.74 -10.11 5.25
C LEU A 465 28.81 -10.76 6.63
N PRO A 466 29.08 -10.01 7.69
CA PRO A 466 29.08 -10.55 9.06
C PRO A 466 27.63 -10.83 9.50
N THR A 467 27.49 -11.90 10.28
CA THR A 467 26.19 -12.37 10.83
C THR A 467 26.05 -12.13 12.33
N ALA A 468 27.12 -11.67 12.99
CA ALA A 468 27.13 -11.38 14.41
C ALA A 468 28.14 -10.27 14.70
N VAL A 469 27.90 -9.46 15.73
CA VAL A 469 28.81 -8.39 16.15
C VAL A 469 30.17 -8.96 16.56
N GLY A 470 30.17 -10.00 17.38
CA GLY A 470 31.41 -10.65 17.83
C GLY A 470 32.26 -11.36 16.75
N ALA A 471 31.70 -11.54 15.53
CA ALA A 471 32.43 -12.03 14.37
C ALA A 471 33.35 -10.96 13.75
N VAL A 472 33.04 -9.68 14.03
CA VAL A 472 33.76 -8.51 13.51
C VAL A 472 34.80 -8.01 14.54
N ASP A 473 34.33 -7.75 15.73
CA ASP A 473 35.13 -7.33 16.89
C ASP A 473 34.39 -7.73 18.17
N ALA A 474 35.06 -8.46 19.07
CA ALA A 474 34.49 -8.88 20.36
C ALA A 474 34.18 -7.67 21.27
N ASP A 475 34.93 -6.57 21.10
CA ASP A 475 34.82 -5.33 21.89
C ASP A 475 34.51 -4.11 21.02
N LEU A 476 33.56 -4.23 20.08
CA LEU A 476 33.17 -3.13 19.20
C LEU A 476 32.85 -1.87 20.03
N ARG A 477 33.73 -0.88 19.96
CA ARG A 477 33.56 0.38 20.68
C ARG A 477 32.61 1.31 19.94
N LEU A 478 31.55 1.73 20.63
CA LEU A 478 30.62 2.73 20.15
C LEU A 478 30.94 4.08 20.81
N PRO A 479 30.72 5.21 20.12
CA PRO A 479 30.82 6.54 20.72
C PRO A 479 29.82 6.74 21.86
N ASP A 480 30.07 7.72 22.72
CA ASP A 480 29.20 8.04 23.85
C ASP A 480 27.77 8.31 23.41
N GLY A 481 26.80 7.70 24.10
CA GLY A 481 25.38 7.78 23.83
C GLY A 481 24.85 6.78 22.81
N PHE A 482 25.73 6.03 22.12
CA PHE A 482 25.33 4.91 21.24
C PHE A 482 25.52 3.58 21.97
N SER A 483 24.59 2.63 21.75
CA SER A 483 24.57 1.37 22.50
C SER A 483 23.84 0.25 21.77
N ASN A 484 23.86 -0.96 22.33
CA ASN A 484 23.07 -2.13 21.88
C ASN A 484 23.20 -2.46 20.39
N PRO A 485 24.44 -2.68 19.86
CA PRO A 485 24.59 -3.07 18.46
C PRO A 485 23.95 -4.43 18.22
N SER A 486 23.01 -4.50 17.29
CA SER A 486 22.21 -5.69 16.98
C SER A 486 22.20 -5.95 15.48
N VAL A 487 22.48 -7.18 15.05
CA VAL A 487 22.46 -7.55 13.62
C VAL A 487 21.03 -7.83 13.19
N CYS A 488 20.54 -7.08 12.19
CA CYS A 488 19.20 -7.26 11.61
C CYS A 488 19.16 -8.39 10.57
N LEU A 489 20.14 -8.39 9.69
CA LEU A 489 20.42 -9.43 8.69
C LEU A 489 21.92 -9.38 8.36
N PRO A 490 22.48 -10.39 7.65
CA PRO A 490 23.90 -10.38 7.28
C PRO A 490 24.34 -9.06 6.65
N GLY A 491 25.31 -8.38 7.28
CA GLY A 491 25.83 -7.09 6.81
C GLY A 491 25.07 -5.85 7.26
N VAL A 492 24.01 -5.97 8.06
CA VAL A 492 23.22 -4.83 8.57
C VAL A 492 23.27 -4.78 10.09
N LEU A 493 23.72 -3.66 10.62
CA LEU A 493 23.85 -3.40 12.05
C LEU A 493 22.90 -2.28 12.49
N ALA A 494 21.96 -2.57 13.38
CA ALA A 494 21.19 -1.55 14.10
C ALA A 494 21.90 -1.14 15.38
N ILE A 495 21.87 0.17 15.69
CA ILE A 495 22.52 0.72 16.88
C ILE A 495 21.55 1.71 17.55
N ASN A 496 21.35 1.57 18.86
CA ASN A 496 20.63 2.58 19.64
C ASN A 496 21.39 3.90 19.58
N SER A 497 20.68 4.95 19.19
CA SER A 497 21.20 6.32 19.10
C SER A 497 20.50 7.23 20.12
N PRO A 498 21.17 8.28 20.60
CA PRO A 498 20.48 9.30 21.40
C PRO A 498 19.22 9.80 20.71
N ALA A 499 18.12 9.92 21.47
CA ALA A 499 16.84 10.34 20.93
C ALA A 499 16.96 11.67 20.16
N TRP A 500 16.14 11.81 19.10
CA TRP A 500 16.05 13.05 18.36
C TRP A 500 15.49 14.17 19.27
N SER A 501 16.13 15.34 19.24
CA SER A 501 15.70 16.51 20.02
C SER A 501 15.05 17.57 19.13
N SER A 502 14.42 18.56 19.73
CA SER A 502 13.89 19.73 19.01
C SER A 502 14.99 20.56 18.34
N ASP A 503 16.23 20.47 18.83
CA ASP A 503 17.42 21.03 18.17
C ASP A 503 17.84 20.07 17.04
N VAL A 504 17.40 20.40 15.83
CA VAL A 504 17.64 19.63 14.62
C VAL A 504 19.13 19.55 14.28
N GLU A 505 19.86 20.67 14.41
CA GLU A 505 21.28 20.76 14.09
C GLU A 505 22.10 19.89 15.08
N ALA A 506 21.80 19.96 16.36
CA ALA A 506 22.44 19.11 17.36
C ALA A 506 22.15 17.63 17.11
N SER A 507 20.94 17.29 16.70
CA SER A 507 20.55 15.90 16.40
C SER A 507 21.23 15.35 15.16
N ARG A 508 21.43 16.15 14.12
CA ARG A 508 22.21 15.82 12.92
C ARG A 508 23.70 15.74 13.22
N GLY A 509 24.22 16.72 13.96
CA GLY A 509 25.63 16.74 14.38
C GLY A 509 26.08 15.51 15.17
N ARG A 510 25.16 14.86 15.91
CA ARG A 510 25.46 13.57 16.59
C ARG A 510 25.69 12.44 15.58
N VAL A 511 24.92 12.37 14.48
CA VAL A 511 25.14 11.37 13.43
C VAL A 511 26.43 11.64 12.67
N GLU A 512 26.74 12.90 12.37
CA GLU A 512 27.99 13.30 11.75
C GLU A 512 29.18 12.96 12.65
N SER A 513 29.06 13.22 13.96
CA SER A 513 30.08 12.83 14.96
C SER A 513 30.24 11.32 15.03
N PHE A 514 29.16 10.53 14.98
CA PHE A 514 29.23 9.08 14.89
C PHE A 514 30.04 8.65 13.67
N CYS A 515 29.71 9.15 12.48
CA CYS A 515 30.43 8.82 11.25
C CYS A 515 31.90 9.25 11.28
N SER A 516 32.20 10.40 11.91
CA SER A 516 33.55 10.95 12.02
C SER A 516 34.43 10.24 13.08
N SER A 517 33.79 9.48 13.99
CA SER A 517 34.49 8.69 15.02
C SER A 517 35.22 7.48 14.45
N TYR A 518 34.96 7.15 13.20
CA TYR A 518 35.52 5.97 12.54
C TYR A 518 36.28 6.34 11.27
N SER A 519 37.38 5.62 11.05
CA SER A 519 38.10 5.59 9.78
C SER A 519 37.61 4.43 8.92
N LYS A 520 37.92 4.46 7.62
CA LYS A 520 37.56 3.38 6.69
C LYS A 520 38.15 2.00 7.03
N GLN A 521 39.18 1.97 7.87
CA GLN A 521 39.88 0.72 8.32
C GLN A 521 39.22 0.12 9.57
N ASP A 522 38.36 0.85 10.28
CA ASP A 522 37.78 0.36 11.52
C ASP A 522 36.87 -0.84 11.30
N PRO A 523 36.85 -1.81 12.21
CA PRO A 523 36.12 -3.07 12.07
C PRO A 523 34.62 -2.89 11.79
N ILE A 524 33.99 -1.84 12.29
CA ILE A 524 32.55 -1.55 12.09
C ILE A 524 32.17 -1.51 10.59
N ASN A 525 33.11 -1.13 9.72
CA ASN A 525 32.89 -1.06 8.27
C ASN A 525 32.76 -2.42 7.57
N GLN A 526 32.94 -3.52 8.28
CA GLN A 526 32.59 -4.85 7.78
C GLN A 526 31.05 -5.00 7.65
N PHE A 527 30.28 -4.22 8.43
CA PHE A 527 28.86 -4.04 8.20
C PHE A 527 28.65 -2.92 7.14
N PRO A 528 28.37 -3.25 5.89
CA PRO A 528 28.20 -2.23 4.86
C PRO A 528 27.05 -1.26 5.13
N LEU A 529 26.04 -1.67 5.89
CA LEU A 529 24.91 -0.83 6.27
C LEU A 529 24.76 -0.78 7.80
N ILE A 530 24.70 0.44 8.33
CA ILE A 530 24.40 0.73 9.74
C ILE A 530 23.11 1.53 9.80
N VAL A 531 22.21 1.19 10.73
CA VAL A 531 20.96 1.92 10.95
C VAL A 531 20.93 2.44 12.40
N LEU A 532 20.87 3.74 12.56
CA LEU A 532 20.73 4.39 13.85
C LEU A 532 19.24 4.51 14.20
N VAL A 533 18.85 3.95 15.34
CA VAL A 533 17.46 3.76 15.72
C VAL A 533 17.20 4.12 17.18
N ASP A 534 15.93 4.23 17.57
CA ASP A 534 15.55 4.41 18.98
C ASP A 534 15.63 3.09 19.77
N ASP A 535 15.37 1.96 19.12
CA ASP A 535 15.41 0.60 19.72
C ASP A 535 15.97 -0.42 18.72
N ALA A 536 17.26 -0.76 18.91
CA ALA A 536 17.97 -1.71 18.05
C ALA A 536 17.51 -3.16 18.26
N GLU A 537 17.12 -3.53 19.49
CA GLU A 537 16.62 -4.87 19.77
C GLU A 537 15.28 -5.12 19.07
N PHE A 538 14.35 -4.16 19.16
CA PHE A 538 13.10 -4.22 18.42
C PHE A 538 13.33 -4.28 16.91
N THR A 539 14.24 -3.43 16.41
CA THR A 539 14.55 -3.34 14.98
C THR A 539 15.13 -4.64 14.44
N ALA A 540 16.05 -5.27 15.18
CA ALA A 540 16.73 -6.50 14.77
C ALA A 540 15.89 -7.78 15.02
N ARG A 541 14.79 -7.71 15.77
CA ARG A 541 14.00 -8.89 16.16
C ARG A 541 13.41 -9.64 14.97
N THR A 542 12.99 -8.92 13.92
CA THR A 542 12.44 -9.50 12.69
C THR A 542 12.84 -8.67 11.47
N LEU A 543 12.89 -9.30 10.29
CA LEU A 543 13.08 -8.59 9.03
C LEU A 543 12.05 -7.48 8.84
N ASN A 544 10.77 -7.75 9.13
CA ASN A 544 9.70 -6.77 9.00
C ASN A 544 9.91 -5.54 9.90
N ASN A 545 10.44 -5.71 11.12
CA ASN A 545 10.76 -4.59 12.00
C ASN A 545 11.88 -3.73 11.41
N PHE A 546 12.95 -4.37 10.92
CA PHE A 546 14.05 -3.67 10.26
C PHE A 546 13.57 -2.86 9.05
N LEU A 547 12.81 -3.49 8.17
CA LEU A 547 12.28 -2.83 6.96
C LEU A 547 11.37 -1.65 7.32
N TRP A 548 10.45 -1.87 8.25
CA TRP A 548 9.53 -0.83 8.69
C TRP A 548 10.25 0.36 9.32
N VAL A 549 11.12 0.13 10.31
CA VAL A 549 11.84 1.20 11.02
C VAL A 549 12.73 1.97 10.05
N THR A 550 13.55 1.24 9.26
CA THR A 550 14.56 1.86 8.41
C THR A 550 13.94 2.75 7.32
N PHE A 551 12.97 2.23 6.59
CA PHE A 551 12.51 2.88 5.37
C PHE A 551 11.33 3.82 5.58
N THR A 552 10.52 3.65 6.64
CA THR A 552 9.44 4.62 6.93
C THR A 552 9.91 5.85 7.69
N ARG A 553 11.04 5.78 8.43
CA ARG A 553 11.52 6.86 9.28
C ARG A 553 12.69 7.66 8.73
N SER A 554 13.12 7.37 7.51
CA SER A 554 14.26 8.07 6.90
C SER A 554 13.91 8.68 5.53
N ASN A 555 14.45 9.88 5.28
CA ASN A 555 14.39 10.57 4.00
C ASN A 555 15.81 10.61 3.40
N PRO A 556 16.05 10.05 2.21
CA PRO A 556 17.41 9.84 1.69
C PRO A 556 18.34 11.05 1.72
N ALA A 557 17.85 12.23 1.35
CA ALA A 557 18.70 13.42 1.27
C ALA A 557 19.14 13.99 2.62
N THR A 558 18.40 13.70 3.69
CA THR A 558 18.64 14.27 5.03
C THR A 558 19.14 13.26 6.05
N ASP A 559 18.85 11.97 5.80
CA ASP A 559 19.04 10.92 6.80
C ASP A 559 20.02 9.81 6.36
N VAL A 560 20.58 9.91 5.15
CA VAL A 560 21.65 9.03 4.68
C VAL A 560 22.98 9.71 4.88
N TYR A 561 23.84 9.07 5.67
CA TYR A 561 25.20 9.47 6.00
C TYR A 561 26.17 8.35 5.64
N GLY A 562 27.47 8.56 5.86
CA GLY A 562 28.45 7.51 5.60
C GLY A 562 29.80 7.77 6.28
N ILE A 563 30.47 6.69 6.68
CA ILE A 563 31.81 6.74 7.24
C ILE A 563 32.80 7.07 6.12
N GLY A 564 33.55 8.16 6.27
CA GLY A 564 34.45 8.66 5.24
C GLY A 564 33.71 9.12 3.97
N SER A 565 32.61 9.87 4.15
CA SER A 565 31.83 10.44 3.05
C SER A 565 32.62 11.50 2.27
N SER A 566 32.39 11.57 0.97
CA SER A 566 32.98 12.56 0.07
C SER A 566 32.03 12.93 -1.06
N ILE A 567 32.28 14.07 -1.69
CA ILE A 567 31.59 14.49 -2.91
C ILE A 567 32.62 14.61 -4.01
N GLU A 568 32.50 13.78 -5.04
CA GLU A 568 33.36 13.81 -6.23
C GLU A 568 32.48 14.09 -7.46
N HIS A 569 32.82 15.15 -8.21
CA HIS A 569 32.04 15.54 -9.40
C HIS A 569 30.52 15.70 -9.15
N LYS A 570 30.13 16.22 -7.98
CA LYS A 570 28.75 16.31 -7.47
C LYS A 570 28.09 14.95 -7.12
N HIS A 571 28.79 13.87 -7.20
CA HIS A 571 28.35 12.56 -6.75
C HIS A 571 28.74 12.37 -5.29
N TRP A 572 27.78 12.13 -4.43
CA TRP A 572 28.00 11.84 -3.02
C TRP A 572 28.19 10.33 -2.81
N GLY A 573 29.12 9.96 -1.97
CA GLY A 573 29.36 8.58 -1.57
C GLY A 573 30.19 8.48 -0.31
N CYS A 574 30.47 7.26 0.17
CA CYS A 574 31.31 7.03 1.34
C CYS A 574 32.26 5.84 1.15
N ALA A 575 33.39 5.89 1.88
CA ALA A 575 34.43 4.87 1.78
C ALA A 575 34.23 3.68 2.74
N GLY A 576 33.49 3.89 3.82
CA GLY A 576 33.12 2.90 4.83
C GLY A 576 31.64 2.55 4.75
N SER A 577 31.03 2.25 5.89
CA SER A 577 29.62 1.90 5.99
C SER A 577 28.70 3.05 5.58
N LEU A 578 27.62 2.73 4.88
CA LEU A 578 26.47 3.62 4.77
C LEU A 578 25.75 3.67 6.12
N VAL A 579 25.34 4.85 6.56
CA VAL A 579 24.65 5.05 7.83
C VAL A 579 23.30 5.71 7.55
N ILE A 580 22.21 5.08 8.00
CA ILE A 580 20.85 5.62 7.86
C ILE A 580 20.34 6.02 9.25
N ASP A 581 19.93 7.27 9.41
CA ASP A 581 19.25 7.74 10.61
C ASP A 581 17.74 7.48 10.53
N ALA A 582 17.31 6.40 11.18
CA ALA A 582 15.92 5.94 11.24
C ALA A 582 15.31 6.16 12.65
N ARG A 583 15.79 7.14 13.40
CA ARG A 583 15.14 7.58 14.65
C ARG A 583 13.80 8.25 14.36
N ILE A 584 12.89 8.21 15.33
CA ILE A 584 11.66 9.01 15.30
C ILE A 584 12.03 10.48 15.42
N LYS A 585 11.54 11.32 14.52
CA LYS A 585 11.79 12.76 14.46
C LYS A 585 10.52 13.53 14.83
N SER A 586 10.67 14.78 15.29
CA SER A 586 9.56 15.59 15.77
C SER A 586 8.48 15.90 14.72
N HIS A 587 8.83 15.81 13.42
CA HIS A 587 7.90 16.02 12.30
C HIS A 587 7.25 14.72 11.80
N HIS A 588 7.67 13.55 12.31
CA HIS A 588 7.04 12.30 11.94
C HIS A 588 5.63 12.20 12.54
N ALA A 589 4.75 11.53 11.82
CA ALA A 589 3.44 11.20 12.33
C ALA A 589 3.52 10.20 13.50
N PRO A 590 2.62 10.28 14.49
CA PRO A 590 2.60 9.35 15.62
C PRO A 590 2.29 7.93 15.16
N PRO A 591 2.88 6.90 15.78
CA PRO A 591 2.58 5.50 15.48
C PRO A 591 1.18 5.13 15.94
N LEU A 592 0.62 4.09 15.33
CA LEU A 592 -0.65 3.51 15.72
C LEU A 592 -0.47 2.69 17.00
N ILE A 593 -1.29 2.98 18.02
CA ILE A 593 -1.27 2.30 19.32
C ILE A 593 -2.70 1.86 19.65
N GLU A 594 -2.85 0.58 20.02
CA GLU A 594 -4.13 0.00 20.44
C GLU A 594 -4.61 0.62 21.78
N ASP A 595 -5.94 0.69 21.95
CA ASP A 595 -6.54 1.11 23.21
C ASP A 595 -6.48 -0.05 24.24
N PRO A 596 -5.79 0.12 25.40
CA PRO A 596 -5.64 -0.95 26.39
C PRO A 596 -6.96 -1.46 26.94
N THR A 597 -8.00 -0.62 27.01
CA THR A 597 -9.34 -1.00 27.50
C THR A 597 -10.01 -1.92 26.51
N ILE A 598 -9.94 -1.59 25.23
CA ILE A 598 -10.48 -2.44 24.15
C ILE A 598 -9.69 -3.75 24.05
N THR A 599 -8.36 -3.68 24.13
CA THR A 599 -7.49 -4.88 24.19
C THR A 599 -7.95 -5.83 25.29
N SER A 600 -8.14 -5.33 26.53
CA SER A 600 -8.61 -6.13 27.66
C SER A 600 -10.03 -6.70 27.45
N LYS A 601 -10.91 -5.94 26.79
CA LYS A 601 -12.26 -6.40 26.43
C LYS A 601 -12.21 -7.58 25.44
N VAL A 602 -11.34 -7.50 24.43
CA VAL A 602 -11.17 -8.57 23.45
C VAL A 602 -10.48 -9.79 24.07
N ASP A 603 -9.54 -9.62 25.02
CA ASP A 603 -8.97 -10.72 25.82
C ASP A 603 -10.05 -11.48 26.58
N ALA A 604 -11.05 -10.78 27.12
CA ALA A 604 -12.19 -11.41 27.76
C ALA A 604 -13.07 -12.20 26.79
N ILE A 605 -13.18 -11.80 25.51
CA ILE A 605 -13.84 -12.58 24.46
C ILE A 605 -13.02 -13.82 24.12
N ALA A 606 -11.70 -13.69 24.00
CA ALA A 606 -10.80 -14.81 23.75
C ALA A 606 -10.93 -15.94 24.78
N SER A 607 -11.20 -15.59 26.03
CA SER A 607 -11.34 -16.55 27.14
C SER A 607 -12.67 -17.31 27.17
N ARG A 608 -13.69 -16.93 26.36
CA ARG A 608 -15.04 -17.53 26.40
C ARG A 608 -15.19 -18.90 25.72
N GLY A 609 -14.18 -19.35 24.95
CA GLY A 609 -14.23 -20.64 24.24
C GLY A 609 -15.21 -20.66 23.05
N THR A 610 -15.57 -19.52 22.50
CA THR A 610 -16.39 -19.38 21.28
C THR A 610 -15.59 -19.71 20.02
N PRO A 611 -16.23 -19.95 18.86
CA PRO A 611 -15.50 -20.24 17.63
C PRO A 611 -14.45 -19.19 17.24
N ILE A 612 -14.66 -17.93 17.58
CA ILE A 612 -13.70 -16.85 17.32
C ILE A 612 -12.52 -16.84 18.30
N SER A 613 -12.71 -17.35 19.53
CA SER A 613 -11.72 -17.31 20.61
C SER A 613 -10.35 -17.92 20.24
N ARG A 614 -10.34 -18.90 19.34
CA ARG A 614 -9.11 -19.55 18.86
C ARG A 614 -8.25 -18.65 17.95
N TYR A 615 -8.80 -17.54 17.53
CA TYR A 615 -8.12 -16.57 16.65
C TYR A 615 -7.83 -15.23 17.35
N LEU A 616 -8.27 -15.09 18.60
CA LEU A 616 -8.04 -13.92 19.44
C LEU A 616 -6.92 -14.22 20.47
#